data_c5fcbfa00fdf677e9bfc9572517afa8b
#
_entry.id   c5fcbfa00fdf677e9bfc9572517afa8b
#
_cell.length_a   1.000
_cell.length_b   1.000
_cell.length_c   1.000
_cell.angle_alpha   90.00
_cell.angle_beta   90.00
_cell.angle_gamma   90.00
#
_symmetry.space_group_name_H-M   'P 1'
#
loop_
_entity.id
_entity.type
_entity.pdbx_description
1 polymer ?
#
loop_
_entity_poly.entity_id
_entity_poly.type
_entity_poly.pdbx_seq_one_letter_code
_entity_poly.pdbx_strand_id
1 'polypeptide(L)'
;MRSFLHSEQYATFLEEFRDLRVRAKLSQAELAEKLGIGQDIVSRCEAGRRRVDVLELQQWAQACGSSLVTFARRLNERTLRNRPPELLRPDGASKKR
;
A
#
# COMPACT_ATOMS: atom_id res chain seq x y z
N MET A 1 -10.78 -14.31 14.84
CA MET A 1 -9.77 -13.35 14.45
C MET A 1 -10.23 -12.51 13.28
N ARG A 2 -9.95 -11.23 13.37
CA ARG A 2 -10.37 -10.34 12.33
C ARG A 2 -9.53 -10.51 11.08
N SER A 3 -10.14 -10.37 9.94
CA SER A 3 -9.42 -10.47 8.68
C SER A 3 -8.39 -9.35 8.57
N PHE A 4 -7.18 -9.70 8.19
CA PHE A 4 -6.13 -8.71 7.99
C PHE A 4 -6.52 -7.71 6.90
N LEU A 5 -7.26 -8.16 5.88
CA LEU A 5 -7.64 -7.30 4.76
C LEU A 5 -8.63 -6.22 5.18
N HIS A 6 -9.26 -6.37 6.34
CA HIS A 6 -10.22 -5.39 6.82
C HIS A 6 -9.67 -4.54 7.96
N SER A 7 -8.36 -4.62 8.20
CA SER A 7 -7.76 -3.84 9.27
C SER A 7 -7.55 -2.41 8.82
N GLU A 8 -7.39 -1.52 9.80
CA GLU A 8 -7.09 -0.12 9.50
C GLU A 8 -5.72 0.02 8.86
N GLN A 9 -4.78 -0.83 9.25
CA GLN A 9 -3.46 -0.79 8.62
C GLN A 9 -3.54 -1.15 7.16
N TYR A 10 -4.38 -2.12 6.82
CA TYR A 10 -4.50 -2.49 5.42
C TYR A 10 -5.20 -1.39 4.62
N ALA A 11 -6.15 -0.68 5.25
CA ALA A 11 -6.78 0.46 4.59
C ALA A 11 -5.74 1.55 4.28
N THR A 12 -4.83 1.79 5.23
CA THR A 12 -3.75 2.74 5.01
C THR A 12 -2.84 2.29 3.86
N PHE A 13 -2.54 0.99 3.83
CA PHE A 13 -1.77 0.42 2.72
C PHE A 13 -2.47 0.69 1.39
N LEU A 14 -3.78 0.48 1.34
CA LEU A 14 -4.52 0.66 0.08
C LEU A 14 -4.49 2.10 -0.40
N GLU A 15 -4.50 3.06 0.52
CA GLU A 15 -4.39 4.47 0.14
C GLU A 15 -3.07 4.72 -0.57
N GLU A 16 -1.96 4.25 0.02
CA GLU A 16 -0.66 4.46 -0.58
C GLU A 16 -0.52 3.66 -1.87
N PHE A 17 -1.10 2.48 -1.89
CA PHE A 17 -1.06 1.59 -3.05
C PHE A 17 -1.74 2.25 -4.26
N ARG A 18 -2.93 2.81 -4.04
CA ARG A 18 -3.64 3.50 -5.11
C ARG A 18 -2.89 4.74 -5.54
N ASP A 19 -2.25 5.42 -4.60
CA ASP A 19 -1.51 6.63 -4.93
C ASP A 19 -0.34 6.36 -5.86
N LEU A 20 0.21 5.15 -5.87
CA LEU A 20 1.23 4.80 -6.86
C LEU A 20 0.72 5.10 -8.26
N ARG A 21 -0.46 4.63 -8.55
CA ARG A 21 -1.05 4.77 -9.87
C ARG A 21 -1.47 6.22 -10.14
N VAL A 22 -2.08 6.85 -9.16
CA VAL A 22 -2.60 8.19 -9.31
C VAL A 22 -1.46 9.19 -9.55
N ARG A 23 -0.36 9.05 -8.80
CA ARG A 23 0.79 9.92 -8.99
C ARG A 23 1.43 9.73 -10.36
N ALA A 24 1.36 8.52 -10.88
CA ALA A 24 1.90 8.22 -12.20
C ALA A 24 0.96 8.66 -13.32
N LYS A 25 -0.24 9.12 -12.96
CA LYS A 25 -1.26 9.59 -13.91
C LYS A 25 -1.70 8.49 -14.85
N LEU A 26 -1.80 7.28 -14.31
CA LEU A 26 -2.25 6.11 -15.08
C LEU A 26 -3.66 5.75 -14.67
N SER A 27 -4.46 5.33 -15.65
CA SER A 27 -5.74 4.71 -15.35
C SER A 27 -5.49 3.27 -14.90
N GLN A 28 -6.52 2.64 -14.33
CA GLN A 28 -6.40 1.22 -13.98
C GLN A 28 -6.10 0.38 -15.21
N ALA A 29 -6.73 0.71 -16.33
CA ALA A 29 -6.50 -0.04 -17.57
C ALA A 29 -5.07 0.12 -18.06
N GLU A 30 -4.54 1.33 -17.97
CA GLU A 30 -3.16 1.60 -18.41
C GLU A 30 -2.16 0.85 -17.53
N LEU A 31 -2.40 0.86 -16.22
CA LEU A 31 -1.52 0.12 -15.33
C LEU A 31 -1.60 -1.37 -15.58
N ALA A 32 -2.80 -1.88 -15.79
CA ALA A 32 -3.00 -3.30 -16.09
C ALA A 32 -2.21 -3.70 -17.32
N GLU A 33 -2.23 -2.86 -18.35
CA GLU A 33 -1.50 -3.12 -19.56
C GLU A 33 0.00 -3.18 -19.29
N LYS A 34 0.52 -2.24 -18.52
CA LYS A 34 1.94 -2.24 -18.17
C LYS A 34 2.35 -3.48 -17.40
N LEU A 35 1.46 -3.98 -16.57
CA LEU A 35 1.74 -5.15 -15.74
C LEU A 35 1.44 -6.46 -16.46
N GLY A 36 0.74 -6.41 -17.60
CA GLY A 36 0.39 -7.61 -18.32
C GLY A 36 -0.71 -8.43 -17.63
N ILE A 37 -1.62 -7.76 -16.94
CA ILE A 37 -2.72 -8.41 -16.23
C ILE A 37 -4.02 -7.73 -16.60
N GLY A 38 -5.14 -8.33 -16.19
CA GLY A 38 -6.44 -7.73 -16.46
C GLY A 38 -6.73 -6.54 -15.58
N GLN A 39 -7.52 -5.62 -16.10
CA GLN A 39 -7.92 -4.46 -15.32
C GLN A 39 -8.69 -4.86 -14.08
N ASP A 40 -9.47 -5.96 -14.16
CA ASP A 40 -10.23 -6.42 -13.01
C ASP A 40 -9.32 -6.81 -11.84
N ILE A 41 -8.11 -7.30 -12.14
CA ILE A 41 -7.15 -7.62 -11.10
C ILE A 41 -6.69 -6.34 -10.40
N VAL A 42 -6.35 -5.31 -11.19
CA VAL A 42 -5.96 -4.02 -10.63
C VAL A 42 -7.07 -3.48 -9.75
N SER A 43 -8.29 -3.52 -10.26
CA SER A 43 -9.44 -3.00 -9.53
C SER A 43 -9.64 -3.72 -8.19
N ARG A 44 -9.56 -5.06 -8.22
CA ARG A 44 -9.77 -5.83 -6.98
C ARG A 44 -8.65 -5.62 -5.98
N CYS A 45 -7.42 -5.46 -6.46
CA CYS A 45 -6.31 -5.19 -5.57
C CYS A 45 -6.48 -3.83 -4.89
N GLU A 46 -6.86 -2.81 -5.65
CA GLU A 46 -7.03 -1.47 -5.09
C GLU A 46 -8.23 -1.41 -4.15
N ALA A 47 -9.22 -2.26 -4.39
CA ALA A 47 -10.41 -2.30 -3.52
C ALA A 47 -10.20 -3.14 -2.27
N GLY A 48 -9.05 -3.79 -2.14
CA GLY A 48 -8.78 -4.62 -0.98
C GLY A 48 -9.43 -5.97 -1.03
N ARG A 49 -9.90 -6.39 -2.21
CA ARG A 49 -10.55 -7.69 -2.36
C ARG A 49 -9.57 -8.78 -2.71
N ARG A 50 -8.40 -8.41 -3.19
CA ARG A 50 -7.36 -9.36 -3.51
C ARG A 50 -6.07 -8.87 -2.87
N ARG A 51 -5.42 -9.75 -2.13
CA ARG A 51 -4.18 -9.42 -1.46
C ARG A 51 -3.04 -9.24 -2.45
N VAL A 52 -2.12 -8.35 -2.12
CA VAL A 52 -0.94 -8.07 -2.94
C VAL A 52 0.27 -8.55 -2.16
N ASP A 53 1.11 -9.40 -2.77
CA ASP A 53 2.32 -9.80 -2.10
C ASP A 53 3.45 -8.82 -2.42
N VAL A 54 4.60 -9.01 -1.77
CA VAL A 54 5.68 -8.03 -1.88
C VAL A 54 6.30 -7.99 -3.27
N LEU A 55 6.34 -9.13 -3.96
CA LEU A 55 6.91 -9.14 -5.31
C LEU A 55 5.98 -8.44 -6.29
N GLU A 56 4.67 -8.67 -6.12
CA GLU A 56 3.70 -7.95 -6.93
C GLU A 56 3.79 -6.45 -6.67
N LEU A 57 3.92 -6.07 -5.41
CA LEU A 57 4.02 -4.67 -5.04
C LEU A 57 5.24 -4.04 -5.69
N GLN A 58 6.36 -4.75 -5.71
CA GLN A 58 7.57 -4.22 -6.33
C GLN A 58 7.35 -3.96 -7.81
N GLN A 59 6.73 -4.90 -8.52
CA GLN A 59 6.44 -4.73 -9.93
C GLN A 59 5.48 -3.58 -10.17
N TRP A 60 4.48 -3.48 -9.29
CA TRP A 60 3.49 -2.40 -9.37
C TRP A 60 4.17 -1.04 -9.23
N ALA A 61 5.02 -0.91 -8.22
CA ALA A 61 5.72 0.35 -7.97
C ALA A 61 6.60 0.71 -9.16
N GLN A 62 7.30 -0.27 -9.71
CA GLN A 62 8.18 -0.04 -10.86
C GLN A 62 7.38 0.39 -12.08
N ALA A 63 6.23 -0.24 -12.31
CA ALA A 63 5.38 0.13 -13.44
C ALA A 63 4.88 1.56 -13.33
N CYS A 64 4.78 2.05 -12.10
CA CYS A 64 4.34 3.41 -11.84
C CYS A 64 5.51 4.39 -11.72
N GLY A 65 6.71 3.97 -12.08
CA GLY A 65 7.87 4.86 -12.05
C GLY A 65 8.42 5.11 -10.67
N SER A 66 8.08 4.26 -9.72
CA SER A 66 8.53 4.39 -8.34
C SER A 66 9.37 3.17 -7.96
N SER A 67 9.46 2.87 -6.67
CA SER A 67 10.21 1.72 -6.20
C SER A 67 9.58 1.21 -4.92
N LEU A 68 9.90 -0.05 -4.61
CA LEU A 68 9.43 -0.64 -3.36
C LEU A 68 9.94 0.14 -2.16
N VAL A 69 11.17 0.62 -2.22
CA VAL A 69 11.75 1.38 -1.12
C VAL A 69 10.98 2.68 -0.89
N THR A 70 10.70 3.40 -1.97
CA THR A 70 9.95 4.65 -1.86
C THR A 70 8.55 4.38 -1.32
N PHE A 71 7.91 3.32 -1.82
CA PHE A 71 6.58 2.96 -1.34
C PHE A 71 6.61 2.67 0.15
N ALA A 72 7.58 1.88 0.59
CA ALA A 72 7.67 1.48 2.00
C ALA A 72 7.88 2.70 2.89
N ARG A 73 8.72 3.63 2.45
CA ARG A 73 8.96 4.85 3.22
C ARG A 73 7.69 5.67 3.35
N ARG A 74 6.97 5.84 2.26
CA ARG A 74 5.71 6.59 2.28
C ARG A 74 4.66 5.90 3.11
N LEU A 75 4.63 4.57 3.05
CA LEU A 75 3.68 3.81 3.86
C LEU A 75 3.97 4.01 5.33
N ASN A 76 5.24 3.96 5.72
CA ASN A 76 5.60 4.20 7.12
C ASN A 76 5.13 5.57 7.58
N GLU A 77 5.34 6.58 6.76
CA GLU A 77 4.94 7.94 7.11
C GLU A 77 3.42 8.05 7.25
N ARG A 78 2.71 7.46 6.30
CA ARG A 78 1.26 7.53 6.34
C ARG A 78 0.70 6.75 7.52
N THR A 79 1.30 5.62 7.82
CA THR A 79 0.86 4.81 8.95
C THR A 79 1.02 5.56 10.26
N LEU A 80 2.15 6.26 10.42
CA LEU A 80 2.35 7.04 11.61
C LEU A 80 1.33 8.15 11.76
N ARG A 81 1.00 8.83 10.67
CA ARG A 81 0.03 9.91 10.71
C ARG A 81 -1.37 9.42 11.04
N ASN A 82 -1.68 8.21 10.63
CA ASN A 82 -3.04 7.67 10.78
C ASN A 82 -3.27 6.90 12.05
N ARG A 83 -2.23 6.73 12.87
CA ARG A 83 -2.38 5.96 14.09
C ARG A 83 -2.92 6.81 15.22
N PRO A 84 -3.68 6.22 16.14
CA PRO A 84 -4.04 6.91 17.37
C PRO A 84 -2.77 7.26 18.15
N PRO A 85 -2.78 8.34 18.90
CA PRO A 85 -1.57 8.78 19.61
C PRO A 85 -0.93 7.71 20.48
N GLU A 86 -1.74 6.87 21.12
CA GLU A 86 -1.14 5.85 21.99
C GLU A 86 -0.38 4.81 21.20
N LEU A 87 -0.67 4.65 19.91
CA LEU A 87 0.05 3.69 19.09
C LEU A 87 1.27 4.28 18.42
N LEU A 88 1.45 5.58 18.53
CA LEU A 88 2.64 6.22 17.97
C LEU A 88 3.82 6.13 18.91
N ARG A 89 3.55 5.80 20.14
CA ARG A 89 4.60 5.71 21.13
C ARG A 89 5.41 4.46 20.86
N PRO A 90 6.72 4.57 20.76
CA PRO A 90 7.52 3.37 20.51
C PRO A 90 7.51 2.52 21.76
N ASP A 91 6.97 1.32 21.60
CA ASP A 91 6.86 0.44 22.68
C ASP A 91 8.07 0.18 23.38
N GLY A 92 8.99 -0.32 22.72
CA GLY A 92 10.21 -0.67 23.34
C GLY A 92 10.93 0.51 23.83
N ALA A 93 10.82 1.58 23.13
CA ALA A 93 11.54 2.76 23.52
C ALA A 93 10.91 3.42 24.70
N SER A 94 9.67 3.21 24.86
CA SER A 94 9.00 3.88 25.93
C SER A 94 9.35 3.33 27.26
N LYS A 95 9.94 2.21 27.27
CA LYS A 95 10.26 1.66 28.53
C LYS A 95 11.61 1.84 28.85
N LYS A 96 11.81 1.93 28.74
CA LYS A 96 12.75 1.72 28.82
C LYS A 96 13.51 1.71 29.12
N ARG A 97 13.47 1.59 29.26
CA ARG A 97 14.22 1.36 29.44
C ARG A 97 14.68 1.77 29.89
#